data_013f526e8f55d58c15eb26397a9fc472
#
_entry.id   013f526e8f55d58c15eb26397a9fc472
#
_cell.length_a   1.000
_cell.length_b   1.000
_cell.length_c   1.000
_cell.angle_alpha   90.00
_cell.angle_beta   90.00
_cell.angle_gamma   90.00
#
_symmetry.space_group_name_H-M   'P 1'
#
loop_
_entity.id
_entity.type
_entity.pdbx_description
1 polymer ?
#
loop_
_entity_poly.entity_id
_entity_poly.type
_entity_poly.pdbx_seq_one_letter_code
_entity_poly.pdbx_strand_id
1 'polypeptide(L)'
;PVVLASSIQAALDNPYGASKRAAEDAVAAYARRCETRAYLYRLPNVFGKWSRPNYNSVVATFCHNIARGLPITVNDPAAQVPLVYIDDVAAAFVRALEGAAIPDAEGRYAVKPEYRITVGDLAAILGRFRDMRDRLECPDQSDPLTAKLYATYLSFLPPEDFARPTVTHADARGSFTELLHLGGHGQVSVNISRPHITKGELWHHTKHEKFVVLSGEGVIRFRRPGDATVISYRVSGDVPQVVDIPPGYTHNIENTGDTDMITLMWANECFDPARPDTIRLPVEAPKEEAK
;
A
#
# COMPACT_ATOMS: atom_id res chain seq x y z
N PRO A 1 1.10 29.97 -24.17
CA PRO A 1 1.59 28.66 -24.64
C PRO A 1 0.44 27.72 -24.95
N VAL A 2 0.68 26.72 -25.80
CA VAL A 2 -0.25 25.63 -26.13
C VAL A 2 0.42 24.32 -25.75
N VAL A 3 -0.33 23.42 -25.06
CA VAL A 3 0.12 22.07 -24.76
C VAL A 3 -0.76 21.09 -25.52
N LEU A 4 -0.16 20.17 -26.28
CA LEU A 4 -0.87 19.11 -27.01
C LEU A 4 -0.52 17.74 -26.44
N ALA A 5 -1.55 17.02 -25.98
CA ALA A 5 -1.49 15.60 -25.70
C ALA A 5 -1.59 14.81 -27.02
N SER A 6 -0.46 14.55 -27.65
CA SER A 6 -0.36 13.66 -28.81
C SER A 6 -0.12 12.21 -28.36
N SER A 7 0.28 11.33 -29.24
CA SER A 7 0.50 9.92 -28.96
C SER A 7 1.79 9.41 -29.60
N ILE A 8 2.46 8.45 -28.99
CA ILE A 8 3.56 7.71 -29.62
C ILE A 8 3.13 7.07 -30.95
N GLN A 9 1.83 6.77 -31.13
CA GLN A 9 1.28 6.27 -32.36
C GLN A 9 1.35 7.28 -33.53
N ALA A 10 1.59 8.56 -33.25
CA ALA A 10 1.87 9.55 -34.31
C ALA A 10 3.08 9.16 -35.18
N ALA A 11 3.97 8.31 -34.69
CA ALA A 11 5.09 7.75 -35.47
C ALA A 11 4.68 6.58 -36.41
N LEU A 12 3.47 6.03 -36.25
CA LEU A 12 3.01 4.87 -37.01
C LEU A 12 2.23 5.29 -38.26
N ASP A 13 2.30 4.45 -39.31
CA ASP A 13 1.52 4.65 -40.53
C ASP A 13 0.17 3.95 -40.42
N ASN A 14 -0.77 4.58 -39.70
CA ASN A 14 -2.16 4.17 -39.57
C ASN A 14 -3.07 5.40 -39.48
N PRO A 15 -4.39 5.27 -39.66
CA PRO A 15 -5.33 6.42 -39.63
C PRO A 15 -5.27 7.24 -38.32
N TYR A 16 -5.12 6.59 -37.18
CA TYR A 16 -5.01 7.27 -35.89
C TYR A 16 -3.68 8.06 -35.78
N GLY A 17 -2.55 7.44 -36.15
CA GLY A 17 -1.24 8.09 -36.21
C GLY A 17 -1.23 9.30 -37.14
N ALA A 18 -1.82 9.17 -38.34
CA ALA A 18 -1.97 10.25 -39.30
C ALA A 18 -2.79 11.43 -38.70
N SER A 19 -3.91 11.14 -38.04
CA SER A 19 -4.72 12.15 -37.35
C SER A 19 -3.93 12.89 -36.27
N LYS A 20 -3.11 12.16 -35.47
CA LYS A 20 -2.26 12.77 -34.45
C LYS A 20 -1.15 13.65 -35.05
N ARG A 21 -0.51 13.23 -36.14
CA ARG A 21 0.48 14.06 -36.88
C ARG A 21 -0.15 15.33 -37.40
N ALA A 22 -1.32 15.24 -38.03
CA ALA A 22 -2.04 16.41 -38.51
C ALA A 22 -2.37 17.42 -37.40
N ALA A 23 -2.72 16.93 -36.21
CA ALA A 23 -2.93 17.79 -35.02
C ALA A 23 -1.62 18.43 -34.55
N GLU A 24 -0.50 17.70 -34.54
CA GLU A 24 0.83 18.25 -34.20
C GLU A 24 1.21 19.37 -35.18
N ASP A 25 1.04 19.14 -36.49
CA ASP A 25 1.35 20.11 -37.54
C ASP A 25 0.49 21.39 -37.42
N ALA A 26 -0.81 21.21 -37.16
CA ALA A 26 -1.74 22.33 -36.96
C ALA A 26 -1.35 23.19 -35.75
N VAL A 27 -1.01 22.56 -34.60
CA VAL A 27 -0.57 23.27 -33.40
C VAL A 27 0.79 23.94 -33.61
N ALA A 28 1.72 23.31 -34.28
CA ALA A 28 3.01 23.91 -34.62
C ALA A 28 2.87 25.11 -35.57
N ALA A 29 1.98 25.03 -36.57
CA ALA A 29 1.68 26.12 -37.49
C ALA A 29 1.00 27.30 -36.74
N TYR A 30 0.06 27.01 -35.86
CA TYR A 30 -0.56 28.04 -35.00
C TYR A 30 0.47 28.73 -34.11
N ALA A 31 1.35 27.98 -33.46
CA ALA A 31 2.37 28.53 -32.58
C ALA A 31 3.33 29.50 -33.31
N ARG A 32 3.76 29.10 -34.52
CA ARG A 32 4.56 29.98 -35.38
C ARG A 32 3.83 31.27 -35.76
N ARG A 33 2.56 31.16 -36.16
CA ARG A 33 1.75 32.31 -36.61
C ARG A 33 1.48 33.30 -35.46
N CYS A 34 1.26 32.79 -34.25
CA CYS A 34 0.92 33.57 -33.05
C CYS A 34 2.13 33.90 -32.18
N GLU A 35 3.34 33.57 -32.62
CA GLU A 35 4.60 33.79 -31.87
C GLU A 35 4.52 33.22 -30.42
N THR A 36 3.85 32.06 -30.26
CA THR A 36 3.68 31.42 -28.96
C THR A 36 4.40 30.10 -28.89
N ARG A 37 4.62 29.62 -27.67
CA ARG A 37 5.26 28.29 -27.46
C ARG A 37 4.24 27.18 -27.60
N ALA A 38 4.61 26.09 -28.32
CA ALA A 38 3.88 24.84 -28.38
C ALA A 38 4.68 23.73 -27.72
N TYR A 39 4.04 23.01 -26.82
CA TYR A 39 4.59 21.84 -26.12
C TYR A 39 3.85 20.60 -26.61
N LEU A 40 4.52 19.79 -27.46
CA LEU A 40 3.93 18.60 -28.06
C LEU A 40 4.43 17.37 -27.30
N TYR A 41 3.52 16.68 -26.60
CA TYR A 41 3.83 15.45 -25.86
C TYR A 41 3.28 14.25 -26.60
N ARG A 42 4.15 13.38 -27.15
CA ARG A 42 3.76 12.07 -27.66
C ARG A 42 3.66 11.09 -26.51
N LEU A 43 2.47 11.04 -25.88
CA LEU A 43 2.23 10.21 -24.72
C LEU A 43 2.16 8.73 -25.11
N PRO A 44 2.80 7.83 -24.33
CA PRO A 44 2.54 6.39 -24.40
C PRO A 44 1.18 6.07 -23.77
N ASN A 45 0.95 4.82 -23.34
CA ASN A 45 -0.32 4.49 -22.69
C ASN A 45 -0.41 5.21 -21.32
N VAL A 46 -1.35 6.12 -21.22
CA VAL A 46 -1.63 6.84 -19.96
C VAL A 46 -2.54 5.97 -19.09
N PHE A 47 -2.19 5.83 -17.83
CA PHE A 47 -3.00 5.12 -16.85
C PHE A 47 -3.23 5.95 -15.59
N GLY A 48 -4.26 5.61 -14.84
CA GLY A 48 -4.61 6.28 -13.59
C GLY A 48 -6.12 6.34 -13.39
N LYS A 49 -6.51 7.03 -12.32
CA LYS A 49 -7.90 7.27 -11.96
C LYS A 49 -8.70 7.93 -13.11
N TRP A 50 -10.01 7.62 -13.19
CA TRP A 50 -10.99 8.16 -14.14
C TRP A 50 -10.76 7.79 -15.61
N SER A 51 -9.80 6.94 -15.92
CA SER A 51 -9.64 6.41 -17.26
C SER A 51 -10.84 5.53 -17.63
N ARG A 52 -11.36 5.68 -18.88
CA ARG A 52 -12.51 4.91 -19.34
C ARG A 52 -12.12 3.46 -19.61
N PRO A 53 -12.72 2.48 -18.90
CA PRO A 53 -12.48 1.06 -19.19
C PRO A 53 -13.14 0.64 -20.50
N ASN A 54 -12.66 -0.47 -21.07
CA ASN A 54 -13.17 -1.06 -22.32
C ASN A 54 -13.19 -0.08 -23.51
N TYR A 55 -12.25 0.84 -23.55
CA TYR A 55 -12.10 1.81 -24.63
C TYR A 55 -10.70 1.79 -25.23
N ASN A 56 -9.71 2.39 -24.59
CA ASN A 56 -8.36 2.52 -25.14
C ASN A 56 -7.25 2.46 -24.06
N SER A 57 -7.51 1.82 -22.93
CA SER A 57 -6.54 1.64 -21.87
C SER A 57 -6.62 0.21 -21.34
N VAL A 58 -5.55 -0.54 -21.55
CA VAL A 58 -5.43 -1.91 -21.02
C VAL A 58 -5.47 -1.89 -19.49
N VAL A 59 -4.79 -0.93 -18.84
CA VAL A 59 -4.78 -0.81 -17.37
C VAL A 59 -6.19 -0.54 -16.84
N ALA A 60 -6.93 0.42 -17.42
CA ALA A 60 -8.28 0.73 -16.99
C ALA A 60 -9.23 -0.47 -17.19
N THR A 61 -9.12 -1.16 -18.32
CA THR A 61 -9.92 -2.34 -18.63
C THR A 61 -9.64 -3.47 -17.65
N PHE A 62 -8.38 -3.76 -17.39
CA PHE A 62 -8.00 -4.82 -16.44
C PHE A 62 -8.40 -4.47 -15.01
N CYS A 63 -8.15 -3.25 -14.55
CA CYS A 63 -8.57 -2.80 -13.22
C CYS A 63 -10.10 -2.92 -13.04
N HIS A 64 -10.87 -2.43 -14.02
CA HIS A 64 -12.33 -2.49 -13.98
C HIS A 64 -12.85 -3.94 -13.92
N ASN A 65 -12.33 -4.80 -14.79
CA ASN A 65 -12.81 -6.19 -14.90
C ASN A 65 -12.39 -6.99 -13.65
N ILE A 66 -11.13 -6.90 -13.24
CA ILE A 66 -10.62 -7.62 -12.07
C ILE A 66 -11.36 -7.19 -10.79
N ALA A 67 -11.60 -5.88 -10.61
CA ALA A 67 -12.33 -5.36 -9.47
C ALA A 67 -13.78 -5.90 -9.38
N ARG A 68 -14.35 -6.33 -10.49
CA ARG A 68 -15.73 -6.88 -10.57
C ARG A 68 -15.78 -8.39 -10.79
N GLY A 69 -14.64 -9.07 -10.73
CA GLY A 69 -14.58 -10.51 -11.01
C GLY A 69 -14.90 -10.88 -12.45
N LEU A 70 -14.82 -9.93 -13.38
CA LEU A 70 -15.02 -10.17 -14.79
C LEU A 70 -13.74 -10.70 -15.45
N PRO A 71 -13.84 -11.49 -16.53
CA PRO A 71 -12.67 -12.01 -17.23
C PRO A 71 -11.87 -10.89 -17.91
N ILE A 72 -10.56 -11.08 -17.99
CA ILE A 72 -9.66 -10.27 -18.81
C ILE A 72 -9.10 -11.12 -19.94
N THR A 73 -8.80 -10.49 -21.08
CA THR A 73 -8.19 -11.17 -22.24
C THR A 73 -6.76 -10.68 -22.39
N VAL A 74 -5.81 -11.61 -22.39
CA VAL A 74 -4.39 -11.38 -22.65
C VAL A 74 -4.03 -12.11 -23.94
N ASN A 75 -4.01 -11.40 -25.09
CA ASN A 75 -3.75 -12.00 -26.39
C ASN A 75 -2.28 -12.39 -26.56
N ASP A 76 -1.38 -11.50 -26.13
CA ASP A 76 0.07 -11.73 -26.13
C ASP A 76 0.65 -11.29 -24.77
N PRO A 77 0.94 -12.23 -23.88
CA PRO A 77 1.48 -11.91 -22.56
C PRO A 77 2.89 -11.30 -22.62
N ALA A 78 3.65 -11.51 -23.70
CA ALA A 78 4.99 -10.96 -23.84
C ALA A 78 5.02 -9.54 -24.44
N ALA A 79 3.88 -9.06 -24.96
CA ALA A 79 3.80 -7.73 -25.56
C ALA A 79 4.14 -6.65 -24.53
N GLN A 80 5.09 -5.75 -24.89
CA GLN A 80 5.51 -4.65 -24.04
C GLN A 80 4.56 -3.47 -24.11
N VAL A 81 4.19 -2.94 -22.97
CA VAL A 81 3.34 -1.75 -22.86
C VAL A 81 4.12 -0.64 -22.16
N PRO A 82 4.46 0.46 -22.86
CA PRO A 82 5.00 1.66 -22.23
C PRO A 82 3.85 2.41 -21.55
N LEU A 83 4.06 2.79 -20.29
CA LEU A 83 3.07 3.40 -19.41
C LEU A 83 3.58 4.71 -18.83
N VAL A 84 2.70 5.72 -18.72
CA VAL A 84 2.90 6.93 -17.91
C VAL A 84 1.69 7.16 -17.01
N TYR A 85 1.94 7.64 -15.80
CA TYR A 85 0.87 7.88 -14.83
C TYR A 85 0.22 9.24 -15.06
N ILE A 86 -1.09 9.32 -14.91
CA ILE A 86 -1.87 10.54 -15.23
C ILE A 86 -1.40 11.77 -14.43
N ASP A 87 -1.02 11.61 -13.16
CA ASP A 87 -0.58 12.74 -12.35
C ASP A 87 0.81 13.24 -12.78
N ASP A 88 1.68 12.37 -13.30
CA ASP A 88 2.95 12.75 -13.90
C ASP A 88 2.72 13.54 -15.21
N VAL A 89 1.70 13.15 -15.99
CA VAL A 89 1.29 13.90 -17.20
C VAL A 89 0.79 15.28 -16.83
N ALA A 90 -0.10 15.38 -15.84
CA ALA A 90 -0.64 16.65 -15.35
C ALA A 90 0.49 17.58 -14.86
N ALA A 91 1.41 17.04 -14.04
CA ALA A 91 2.57 17.81 -13.56
C ALA A 91 3.49 18.27 -14.71
N ALA A 92 3.69 17.45 -15.75
CA ALA A 92 4.47 17.83 -16.92
C ALA A 92 3.79 18.97 -17.72
N PHE A 93 2.47 18.93 -17.82
CA PHE A 93 1.70 19.98 -18.52
C PHE A 93 1.73 21.31 -17.73
N VAL A 94 1.62 21.27 -16.41
CA VAL A 94 1.76 22.47 -15.56
C VAL A 94 3.14 23.08 -15.75
N ARG A 95 4.22 22.29 -15.68
CA ARG A 95 5.58 22.78 -15.96
C ARG A 95 5.73 23.39 -17.36
N ALA A 96 5.06 22.82 -18.35
CA ALA A 96 5.09 23.39 -19.70
C ALA A 96 4.40 24.76 -19.76
N LEU A 97 3.26 24.93 -19.11
CA LEU A 97 2.54 26.22 -19.03
C LEU A 97 3.35 27.27 -18.28
N GLU A 98 4.11 26.88 -17.27
CA GLU A 98 5.03 27.75 -16.50
C GLU A 98 6.33 28.06 -17.26
N GLY A 99 6.54 27.44 -18.43
CA GLY A 99 7.75 27.60 -19.23
C GLY A 99 8.97 26.85 -18.71
N ALA A 100 8.77 25.94 -17.75
CA ALA A 100 9.82 25.13 -17.09
C ALA A 100 10.01 23.73 -17.72
N ALA A 101 9.29 23.40 -18.80
CA ALA A 101 9.46 22.13 -19.50
C ALA A 101 10.80 22.12 -20.27
N ILE A 102 11.52 21.00 -20.12
CA ILE A 102 12.83 20.78 -20.77
C ILE A 102 12.63 19.77 -21.91
N PRO A 103 12.95 20.12 -23.16
CA PRO A 103 12.92 19.17 -24.27
C PRO A 103 14.07 18.17 -24.20
N ASP A 104 13.91 17.03 -24.86
CA ASP A 104 15.00 16.09 -25.14
C ASP A 104 15.99 16.64 -26.20
N ALA A 105 17.02 15.87 -26.52
CA ALA A 105 18.03 16.26 -27.51
C ALA A 105 17.46 16.52 -28.92
N GLU A 106 16.30 15.95 -29.23
CA GLU A 106 15.57 16.12 -30.48
C GLU A 106 14.49 17.23 -30.42
N GLY A 107 14.45 17.99 -29.32
CA GLY A 107 13.50 19.08 -29.14
C GLY A 107 12.08 18.64 -28.78
N ARG A 108 11.88 17.37 -28.38
CA ARG A 108 10.58 16.81 -28.01
C ARG A 108 10.40 16.84 -26.51
N TYR A 109 9.13 16.87 -26.07
CA TYR A 109 8.77 16.82 -24.67
C TYR A 109 8.24 15.43 -24.29
N ALA A 110 8.76 14.90 -23.21
CA ALA A 110 8.35 13.58 -22.67
C ALA A 110 7.91 13.70 -21.22
N VAL A 111 7.01 12.80 -20.83
CA VAL A 111 6.61 12.63 -19.44
C VAL A 111 7.50 11.58 -18.80
N LYS A 112 8.03 11.87 -17.63
CA LYS A 112 8.86 10.95 -16.84
C LYS A 112 8.29 10.84 -15.42
N PRO A 113 8.40 9.64 -14.79
CA PRO A 113 8.98 8.41 -15.34
C PRO A 113 8.07 7.73 -16.36
N GLU A 114 8.66 7.06 -17.35
CA GLU A 114 8.00 6.10 -18.24
C GLU A 114 8.33 4.69 -17.74
N TYR A 115 7.31 3.86 -17.57
CA TYR A 115 7.42 2.47 -17.16
C TYR A 115 7.26 1.55 -18.37
N ARG A 116 7.93 0.40 -18.34
CA ARG A 116 7.76 -0.66 -19.35
C ARG A 116 7.44 -1.96 -18.63
N ILE A 117 6.36 -2.59 -19.02
CA ILE A 117 5.87 -3.83 -18.42
C ILE A 117 5.26 -4.70 -19.51
N THR A 118 5.32 -6.02 -19.38
CA THR A 118 4.57 -6.90 -20.28
C THR A 118 3.08 -6.92 -19.91
N VAL A 119 2.22 -7.21 -20.89
CA VAL A 119 0.77 -7.36 -20.64
C VAL A 119 0.52 -8.49 -19.63
N GLY A 120 1.30 -9.57 -19.71
CA GLY A 120 1.22 -10.69 -18.77
C GLY A 120 1.56 -10.29 -17.34
N ASP A 121 2.67 -9.57 -17.13
CA ASP A 121 3.07 -9.10 -15.79
C ASP A 121 2.07 -8.09 -15.24
N LEU A 122 1.57 -7.18 -16.08
CA LEU A 122 0.51 -6.24 -15.71
C LEU A 122 -0.74 -6.97 -15.21
N ALA A 123 -1.21 -7.97 -15.96
CA ALA A 123 -2.37 -8.79 -15.58
C ALA A 123 -2.13 -9.52 -14.25
N ALA A 124 -0.93 -10.09 -14.06
CA ALA A 124 -0.55 -10.79 -12.84
C ALA A 124 -0.50 -9.85 -11.62
N ILE A 125 0.08 -8.65 -11.76
CA ILE A 125 0.14 -7.66 -10.68
C ILE A 125 -1.27 -7.23 -10.27
N LEU A 126 -2.13 -6.86 -11.23
CA LEU A 126 -3.49 -6.41 -10.94
C LEU A 126 -4.36 -7.53 -10.36
N GLY A 127 -4.18 -8.78 -10.82
CA GLY A 127 -4.85 -9.95 -10.24
C GLY A 127 -4.49 -10.13 -8.76
N ARG A 128 -3.21 -10.03 -8.42
CA ARG A 128 -2.76 -10.10 -7.01
C ARG A 128 -3.40 -9.03 -6.11
N PHE A 129 -3.63 -7.81 -6.60
CA PHE A 129 -4.24 -6.75 -5.78
C PHE A 129 -5.63 -7.11 -5.28
N ARG A 130 -6.41 -7.82 -6.07
CA ARG A 130 -7.71 -8.36 -5.61
C ARG A 130 -7.53 -9.34 -4.46
N ASP A 131 -6.66 -10.33 -4.63
CA ASP A 131 -6.45 -11.38 -3.64
C ASP A 131 -5.81 -10.83 -2.35
N MET A 132 -4.92 -9.84 -2.48
CA MET A 132 -4.30 -9.16 -1.33
C MET A 132 -5.33 -8.47 -0.44
N ARG A 133 -6.35 -7.84 -1.02
CA ARG A 133 -7.41 -7.19 -0.24
C ARG A 133 -8.19 -8.17 0.62
N ASP A 134 -8.47 -9.37 0.11
CA ASP A 134 -9.17 -10.41 0.86
C ASP A 134 -8.32 -11.00 2.00
N ARG A 135 -6.99 -10.88 1.90
CA ARG A 135 -6.03 -11.28 2.93
C ARG A 135 -5.54 -10.11 3.81
N LEU A 136 -6.18 -8.95 3.71
CA LEU A 136 -5.76 -7.71 4.40
C LEU A 136 -4.31 -7.30 4.10
N GLU A 137 -3.76 -7.72 2.96
CA GLU A 137 -2.39 -7.42 2.54
C GLU A 137 -2.31 -6.06 1.83
N CYS A 138 -1.20 -5.35 2.07
CA CYS A 138 -0.81 -4.18 1.28
C CYS A 138 0.34 -4.57 0.35
N PRO A 139 0.32 -4.15 -0.94
CA PRO A 139 1.45 -4.36 -1.83
C PRO A 139 2.64 -3.50 -1.40
N ASP A 140 3.82 -3.86 -1.87
CA ASP A 140 5.03 -3.06 -1.67
C ASP A 140 4.85 -1.67 -2.31
N GLN A 141 4.85 -0.64 -1.49
CA GLN A 141 4.72 0.75 -1.90
C GLN A 141 6.08 1.40 -2.25
N SER A 142 7.19 0.69 -2.06
CA SER A 142 8.52 1.19 -2.41
C SER A 142 8.79 1.12 -3.92
N ASP A 143 8.11 0.22 -4.64
CA ASP A 143 8.13 0.22 -6.12
C ASP A 143 7.11 1.23 -6.67
N PRO A 144 7.57 2.31 -7.34
CA PRO A 144 6.70 3.38 -7.80
C PRO A 144 5.63 2.93 -8.81
N LEU A 145 5.91 1.93 -9.65
CA LEU A 145 4.92 1.41 -10.59
C LEU A 145 3.82 0.64 -9.85
N THR A 146 4.19 -0.24 -8.95
CA THR A 146 3.25 -1.00 -8.10
C THR A 146 2.35 -0.06 -7.30
N ALA A 147 2.92 0.98 -6.67
CA ALA A 147 2.16 1.97 -5.92
C ALA A 147 1.11 2.70 -6.80
N LYS A 148 1.50 3.15 -7.99
CA LYS A 148 0.60 3.83 -8.95
C LYS A 148 -0.45 2.90 -9.53
N LEU A 149 -0.10 1.64 -9.83
CA LEU A 149 -1.04 0.63 -10.30
C LEU A 149 -2.06 0.28 -9.21
N TYR A 150 -1.63 0.17 -7.96
CA TYR A 150 -2.54 -0.11 -6.84
C TYR A 150 -3.51 1.04 -6.60
N ALA A 151 -3.02 2.29 -6.58
CA ALA A 151 -3.88 3.47 -6.48
C ALA A 151 -4.90 3.53 -7.64
N THR A 152 -4.47 3.17 -8.85
CA THR A 152 -5.36 3.06 -10.01
C THR A 152 -6.40 1.97 -9.80
N TYR A 153 -5.99 0.76 -9.40
CA TYR A 153 -6.90 -0.36 -9.14
C TYR A 153 -7.98 0.01 -8.10
N LEU A 154 -7.58 0.62 -6.98
CA LEU A 154 -8.51 1.07 -5.95
C LEU A 154 -9.56 2.06 -6.49
N SER A 155 -9.19 2.93 -7.44
CA SER A 155 -10.12 3.89 -8.05
C SER A 155 -11.18 3.23 -8.95
N PHE A 156 -11.02 1.96 -9.31
CA PHE A 156 -11.98 1.18 -10.10
C PHE A 156 -12.86 0.26 -9.25
N LEU A 157 -12.64 0.21 -7.94
CA LEU A 157 -13.50 -0.58 -7.06
C LEU A 157 -14.94 -0.05 -7.10
N PRO A 158 -15.94 -0.93 -7.14
CA PRO A 158 -17.32 -0.49 -6.91
C PRO A 158 -17.47 0.02 -5.45
N PRO A 159 -18.30 1.04 -5.20
CA PRO A 159 -18.42 1.66 -3.86
C PRO A 159 -18.79 0.68 -2.74
N GLU A 160 -19.58 -0.33 -3.06
CA GLU A 160 -19.95 -1.43 -2.16
C GLU A 160 -18.77 -2.28 -1.69
N ASP A 161 -17.66 -2.25 -2.44
CA ASP A 161 -16.45 -3.01 -2.15
C ASP A 161 -15.35 -2.19 -1.43
N PHE A 162 -15.62 -0.97 -1.03
CA PHE A 162 -14.62 -0.15 -0.31
C PHE A 162 -14.30 -0.71 1.07
N ALA A 163 -15.27 -1.35 1.74
CA ALA A 163 -15.08 -1.98 3.03
C ALA A 163 -14.82 -3.48 2.89
N ARG A 164 -13.97 -4.01 3.76
CA ARG A 164 -13.77 -5.45 3.95
C ARG A 164 -13.94 -5.79 5.43
N PRO A 165 -14.71 -6.83 5.75
CA PRO A 165 -14.82 -7.31 7.12
C PRO A 165 -13.48 -7.88 7.59
N THR A 166 -13.16 -7.68 8.86
CA THR A 166 -12.06 -8.32 9.54
C THR A 166 -12.57 -9.49 10.39
N VAL A 167 -11.68 -10.46 10.67
CA VAL A 167 -11.99 -11.55 11.61
C VAL A 167 -11.54 -11.15 13.00
N THR A 168 -12.46 -11.13 13.93
CA THR A 168 -12.19 -10.86 15.35
C THR A 168 -12.25 -12.16 16.15
N HIS A 169 -11.19 -12.47 16.85
CA HIS A 169 -11.12 -13.57 17.81
C HIS A 169 -11.42 -13.01 19.20
N ALA A 170 -12.51 -13.47 19.83
CA ALA A 170 -12.95 -12.98 21.13
C ALA A 170 -13.08 -14.12 22.14
N ASP A 171 -12.71 -13.85 23.39
CA ASP A 171 -12.89 -14.74 24.54
C ASP A 171 -13.24 -13.92 25.81
N ALA A 172 -13.25 -14.55 26.97
CA ALA A 172 -13.56 -13.88 28.24
C ALA A 172 -12.56 -12.76 28.60
N ARG A 173 -11.37 -12.74 28.00
CA ARG A 173 -10.31 -11.75 28.26
C ARG A 173 -10.42 -10.50 27.38
N GLY A 174 -11.26 -10.54 26.33
CA GLY A 174 -11.42 -9.47 25.35
C GLY A 174 -11.33 -9.99 23.93
N SER A 175 -10.70 -9.22 23.01
CA SER A 175 -10.64 -9.62 21.62
C SER A 175 -9.28 -9.29 20.98
N PHE A 176 -9.02 -9.94 19.84
CA PHE A 176 -7.88 -9.69 18.98
C PHE A 176 -8.34 -9.67 17.52
N THR A 177 -7.94 -8.64 16.78
CA THR A 177 -8.34 -8.45 15.38
C THR A 177 -7.12 -8.08 14.56
N GLU A 178 -6.81 -8.85 13.52
CA GLU A 178 -5.81 -8.46 12.53
C GLU A 178 -6.40 -7.42 11.59
N LEU A 179 -5.65 -6.35 11.33
CA LEU A 179 -6.09 -5.23 10.51
C LEU A 179 -5.38 -5.17 9.15
N LEU A 180 -4.05 -5.34 9.15
CA LEU A 180 -3.23 -5.24 7.94
C LEU A 180 -2.03 -6.18 8.01
N HIS A 181 -1.74 -6.80 6.86
CA HIS A 181 -0.50 -7.51 6.60
C HIS A 181 0.37 -6.68 5.64
N LEU A 182 1.60 -6.38 6.04
CA LEU A 182 2.47 -5.43 5.35
C LEU A 182 3.50 -6.11 4.43
N GLY A 183 3.14 -7.23 3.82
CA GLY A 183 3.93 -7.90 2.79
C GLY A 183 5.42 -8.08 3.16
N GLY A 184 5.75 -8.91 4.14
CA GLY A 184 7.13 -9.11 4.62
C GLY A 184 7.64 -8.06 5.62
N HIS A 185 6.86 -7.02 5.90
CA HIS A 185 7.13 -5.99 6.91
C HIS A 185 6.23 -6.13 8.15
N GLY A 186 5.66 -7.32 8.35
CA GLY A 186 4.86 -7.66 9.51
C GLY A 186 3.37 -7.42 9.37
N GLN A 187 2.70 -7.34 10.53
CA GLN A 187 1.25 -7.13 10.62
C GLN A 187 0.91 -6.06 11.64
N VAL A 188 -0.24 -5.43 11.43
CA VAL A 188 -0.89 -4.52 12.38
C VAL A 188 -2.15 -5.18 12.89
N SER A 189 -2.35 -5.15 14.19
CA SER A 189 -3.52 -5.71 14.87
C SER A 189 -4.00 -4.81 16.00
N VAL A 190 -5.25 -5.00 16.42
CA VAL A 190 -5.80 -4.36 17.61
C VAL A 190 -6.16 -5.43 18.64
N ASN A 191 -5.77 -5.18 19.87
CA ASN A 191 -6.12 -6.00 21.01
C ASN A 191 -6.98 -5.20 21.99
N ILE A 192 -8.12 -5.76 22.38
CA ILE A 192 -8.98 -5.23 23.44
C ILE A 192 -8.84 -6.13 24.65
N SER A 193 -8.39 -5.57 25.78
CA SER A 193 -8.31 -6.29 27.05
C SER A 193 -9.38 -5.77 28.00
N ARG A 194 -10.18 -6.66 28.55
CA ARG A 194 -11.17 -6.32 29.59
C ARG A 194 -10.50 -5.82 30.86
N PRO A 195 -11.22 -5.14 31.76
CA PRO A 195 -10.71 -4.69 33.04
C PRO A 195 -9.99 -5.80 33.81
N HIS A 196 -8.83 -5.48 34.37
CA HIS A 196 -8.02 -6.34 35.24
C HIS A 196 -7.54 -7.64 34.56
N ILE A 197 -7.51 -7.69 33.22
CA ILE A 197 -7.01 -8.84 32.46
C ILE A 197 -5.55 -8.62 32.08
N THR A 198 -4.75 -9.65 32.33
CA THR A 198 -3.36 -9.80 31.83
C THR A 198 -3.34 -10.70 30.62
N LYS A 199 -2.68 -10.26 29.56
CA LYS A 199 -2.41 -11.02 28.31
C LYS A 199 -0.90 -11.09 28.05
N GLY A 200 -0.46 -12.06 27.25
CA GLY A 200 0.95 -12.33 26.98
C GLY A 200 1.45 -13.49 27.81
N GLU A 201 2.40 -13.27 28.72
CA GLU A 201 3.11 -14.31 29.48
C GLU A 201 3.91 -15.22 28.54
N LEU A 202 4.65 -14.59 27.63
CA LEU A 202 5.38 -15.28 26.57
C LEU A 202 6.59 -14.47 26.12
N TRP A 203 7.50 -15.11 25.41
CA TRP A 203 8.62 -14.47 24.75
C TRP A 203 8.85 -15.05 23.35
N HIS A 204 9.68 -14.35 22.54
CA HIS A 204 10.00 -14.67 21.17
C HIS A 204 11.49 -14.77 20.94
N HIS A 205 11.92 -15.59 19.98
CA HIS A 205 13.34 -15.67 19.57
C HIS A 205 13.69 -14.55 18.59
N THR A 206 12.86 -14.31 17.58
CA THR A 206 13.11 -13.39 16.47
C THR A 206 12.03 -12.33 16.33
N LYS A 207 10.80 -12.68 16.68
CA LYS A 207 9.69 -11.74 16.63
C LYS A 207 9.93 -10.58 17.59
N HIS A 208 9.73 -9.37 17.10
CA HIS A 208 9.69 -8.16 17.93
C HIS A 208 8.43 -7.37 17.59
N GLU A 209 7.96 -6.65 18.57
CA GLU A 209 6.65 -6.00 18.47
C GLU A 209 6.74 -4.55 18.97
N LYS A 210 5.74 -3.76 18.64
CA LYS A 210 5.51 -2.42 19.19
C LYS A 210 4.07 -2.35 19.65
N PHE A 211 3.88 -1.91 20.90
CA PHE A 211 2.55 -1.73 21.49
C PHE A 211 2.29 -0.25 21.77
N VAL A 212 1.06 0.18 21.46
CA VAL A 212 0.59 1.52 21.80
C VAL A 212 -0.81 1.40 22.39
N VAL A 213 -0.98 1.80 23.64
CA VAL A 213 -2.31 1.90 24.24
C VAL A 213 -2.99 3.17 23.72
N LEU A 214 -4.16 3.00 23.10
CA LEU A 214 -4.96 4.08 22.50
C LEU A 214 -6.12 4.53 23.37
N SER A 215 -6.57 3.65 24.29
CA SER A 215 -7.66 3.93 25.24
C SER A 215 -7.51 3.04 26.46
N GLY A 216 -7.90 3.54 27.62
CA GLY A 216 -7.72 2.87 28.90
C GLY A 216 -6.31 3.05 29.46
N GLU A 217 -5.97 2.30 30.49
CA GLU A 217 -4.69 2.35 31.19
C GLU A 217 -4.20 0.95 31.55
N GLY A 218 -2.88 0.79 31.62
CA GLY A 218 -2.31 -0.50 31.91
C GLY A 218 -0.83 -0.47 32.25
N VAL A 219 -0.27 -1.67 32.39
CA VAL A 219 1.16 -1.89 32.63
C VAL A 219 1.68 -2.96 31.67
N ILE A 220 2.78 -2.66 30.99
CA ILE A 220 3.55 -3.63 30.22
C ILE A 220 4.75 -4.02 31.06
N ARG A 221 4.96 -5.34 31.27
CA ARG A 221 6.08 -5.85 32.05
C ARG A 221 6.97 -6.73 31.21
N PHE A 222 8.25 -6.72 31.55
CA PHE A 222 9.30 -7.50 30.89
C PHE A 222 10.21 -8.16 31.91
N ARG A 223 10.71 -9.35 31.59
CA ARG A 223 11.78 -10.02 32.33
C ARG A 223 12.64 -10.84 31.37
N ARG A 224 13.95 -10.86 31.55
CA ARG A 224 14.80 -11.84 30.84
C ARG A 224 14.59 -13.24 31.42
N PRO A 225 14.47 -14.27 30.60
CA PRO A 225 14.51 -15.65 31.09
C PRO A 225 15.77 -15.89 31.93
N GLY A 226 15.58 -16.46 33.13
CA GLY A 226 16.69 -16.69 34.08
C GLY A 226 17.05 -15.49 34.95
N ASP A 227 16.52 -14.30 34.73
CA ASP A 227 16.69 -13.13 35.59
C ASP A 227 15.47 -12.97 36.53
N ALA A 228 15.68 -12.37 37.69
CA ALA A 228 14.62 -12.06 38.64
C ALA A 228 14.06 -10.64 38.46
N THR A 229 14.75 -9.76 37.75
CA THR A 229 14.38 -8.36 37.62
C THR A 229 13.23 -8.16 36.63
N VAL A 230 12.12 -7.59 37.10
CA VAL A 230 10.96 -7.19 36.29
C VAL A 230 11.04 -5.70 35.96
N ILE A 231 10.98 -5.39 34.67
CA ILE A 231 10.90 -4.01 34.16
C ILE A 231 9.44 -3.70 33.87
N SER A 232 8.93 -2.54 34.28
CA SER A 232 7.53 -2.17 34.12
C SER A 232 7.37 -0.79 33.51
N TYR A 233 6.47 -0.68 32.52
CA TYR A 233 6.07 0.58 31.89
C TYR A 233 4.57 0.80 32.12
N ARG A 234 4.22 1.91 32.77
CA ARG A 234 2.83 2.37 32.82
C ARG A 234 2.47 2.97 31.47
N VAL A 235 1.31 2.62 30.94
CA VAL A 235 0.82 3.05 29.62
C VAL A 235 -0.62 3.52 29.73
N SER A 236 -0.99 4.51 28.93
CA SER A 236 -2.33 5.10 28.93
C SER A 236 -2.68 5.65 27.55
N GLY A 237 -3.96 5.60 27.21
CA GLY A 237 -4.50 6.27 26.03
C GLY A 237 -4.49 7.81 26.13
N ASP A 238 -4.42 8.37 27.32
CA ASP A 238 -4.34 9.83 27.51
C ASP A 238 -2.98 10.40 27.07
N VAL A 239 -1.92 9.59 27.24
CA VAL A 239 -0.54 9.94 26.81
C VAL A 239 0.04 8.73 26.09
N PRO A 240 -0.31 8.51 24.80
CA PRO A 240 0.12 7.36 24.04
C PRO A 240 1.65 7.30 23.94
N GLN A 241 2.23 6.14 24.22
CA GLN A 241 3.64 5.85 24.08
C GLN A 241 3.84 4.59 23.25
N VAL A 242 4.86 4.58 22.40
CA VAL A 242 5.29 3.36 21.72
C VAL A 242 6.21 2.60 22.65
N VAL A 243 5.82 1.38 23.01
CA VAL A 243 6.65 0.48 23.80
C VAL A 243 7.18 -0.62 22.88
N ASP A 244 8.50 -0.70 22.75
CA ASP A 244 9.17 -1.77 22.01
C ASP A 244 9.19 -3.05 22.85
N ILE A 245 8.80 -4.16 22.23
CA ILE A 245 8.83 -5.50 22.77
C ILE A 245 10.00 -6.23 22.12
N PRO A 246 11.20 -6.24 22.75
CA PRO A 246 12.37 -6.86 22.16
C PRO A 246 12.31 -8.39 22.24
N PRO A 247 12.91 -9.13 21.29
CA PRO A 247 13.05 -10.57 21.41
C PRO A 247 13.91 -10.94 22.63
N GLY A 248 13.69 -12.15 23.14
CA GLY A 248 14.43 -12.65 24.29
C GLY A 248 13.97 -12.10 25.65
N TYR A 249 12.90 -11.32 25.70
CA TYR A 249 12.23 -10.94 26.95
C TYR A 249 10.85 -11.59 27.04
N THR A 250 10.55 -12.25 28.16
CA THR A 250 9.14 -12.55 28.45
C THR A 250 8.42 -11.27 28.81
N HIS A 251 7.21 -11.12 28.29
CA HIS A 251 6.42 -9.91 28.45
C HIS A 251 4.95 -10.21 28.65
N ASN A 252 4.26 -9.28 29.26
CA ASN A 252 2.83 -9.24 29.37
C ASN A 252 2.32 -7.80 29.29
N ILE A 253 1.01 -7.66 29.06
CA ILE A 253 0.29 -6.41 29.17
C ILE A 253 -0.94 -6.64 30.06
N GLU A 254 -1.10 -5.83 31.10
CA GLU A 254 -2.23 -5.86 32.02
C GLU A 254 -3.05 -4.58 31.88
N ASN A 255 -4.36 -4.74 31.71
CA ASN A 255 -5.31 -3.65 31.89
C ASN A 255 -5.53 -3.42 33.40
N THR A 256 -5.08 -2.29 33.90
CA THR A 256 -5.21 -1.93 35.33
C THR A 256 -6.40 -1.02 35.63
N GLY A 257 -7.13 -0.59 34.57
CA GLY A 257 -8.32 0.24 34.69
C GLY A 257 -9.62 -0.55 34.80
N ASP A 258 -10.70 0.17 34.98
CA ASP A 258 -12.08 -0.36 35.14
C ASP A 258 -12.86 -0.38 33.81
N THR A 259 -12.23 0.03 32.70
CA THR A 259 -12.81 0.00 31.35
C THR A 259 -11.94 -0.84 30.40
N ASP A 260 -12.48 -1.19 29.26
CA ASP A 260 -11.71 -1.91 28.23
C ASP A 260 -10.48 -1.10 27.79
N MET A 261 -9.33 -1.75 27.72
CA MET A 261 -8.10 -1.16 27.23
C MET A 261 -7.89 -1.56 25.77
N ILE A 262 -7.67 -0.58 24.89
CA ILE A 262 -7.43 -0.77 23.47
C ILE A 262 -5.95 -0.56 23.16
N THR A 263 -5.30 -1.59 22.64
CA THR A 263 -3.88 -1.57 22.27
C THR A 263 -3.73 -1.82 20.78
N LEU A 264 -3.09 -0.89 20.07
CA LEU A 264 -2.58 -1.12 18.73
C LEU A 264 -1.25 -1.85 18.82
N MET A 265 -1.10 -2.88 18.03
CA MET A 265 0.08 -3.75 18.01
C MET A 265 0.62 -3.85 16.59
N TRP A 266 1.93 -3.73 16.45
CA TRP A 266 2.65 -4.10 15.24
C TRP A 266 3.64 -5.21 15.57
N ALA A 267 3.74 -6.22 14.72
CA ALA A 267 4.76 -7.27 14.79
C ALA A 267 5.53 -7.32 13.46
N ASN A 268 6.83 -7.57 13.50
CA ASN A 268 7.68 -7.62 12.31
C ASN A 268 7.38 -8.77 11.35
N GLU A 269 6.61 -9.75 11.79
CA GLU A 269 6.17 -10.91 11.00
C GLU A 269 4.70 -11.22 11.27
N CYS A 270 4.03 -11.81 10.28
CA CYS A 270 2.68 -12.33 10.44
C CYS A 270 2.70 -13.61 11.28
N PHE A 271 1.61 -13.88 11.98
CA PHE A 271 1.48 -15.13 12.72
C PHE A 271 1.44 -16.32 11.75
N ASP A 272 2.36 -17.27 11.97
CA ASP A 272 2.41 -18.54 11.24
C ASP A 272 2.17 -19.68 12.25
N PRO A 273 1.02 -20.41 12.19
CA PRO A 273 0.74 -21.49 13.10
C PRO A 273 1.72 -22.68 12.98
N ALA A 274 2.42 -22.81 11.85
CA ALA A 274 3.46 -23.85 11.66
C ALA A 274 4.79 -23.47 12.33
N ARG A 275 5.03 -22.16 12.56
CA ARG A 275 6.23 -21.63 13.21
C ARG A 275 5.88 -20.44 14.11
N PRO A 276 5.16 -20.66 15.20
CA PRO A 276 4.55 -19.56 15.97
C PRO A 276 5.54 -18.63 16.68
N ASP A 277 6.82 -19.00 16.82
CA ASP A 277 7.85 -18.27 17.59
C ASP A 277 7.29 -17.62 18.88
N THR A 278 6.49 -18.40 19.62
CA THR A 278 5.79 -17.95 20.82
C THR A 278 5.98 -18.97 21.92
N ILE A 279 6.78 -18.63 22.92
CA ILE A 279 7.14 -19.53 24.01
C ILE A 279 6.53 -18.99 25.29
N ARG A 280 5.67 -19.77 25.94
CA ARG A 280 5.04 -19.37 27.20
C ARG A 280 6.04 -19.38 28.34
N LEU A 281 6.14 -18.25 29.02
CA LEU A 281 6.92 -18.06 30.23
C LEU A 281 6.35 -16.88 31.01
N PRO A 282 5.89 -17.08 32.28
CA PRO A 282 5.40 -15.98 33.09
C PRO A 282 6.46 -14.89 33.31
N VAL A 283 6.03 -13.63 33.33
CA VAL A 283 6.90 -12.50 33.65
C VAL A 283 7.29 -12.53 35.12
N GLU A 284 6.35 -12.83 36.00
CA GLU A 284 6.66 -13.07 37.41
C GLU A 284 7.23 -14.49 37.54
N ALA A 285 8.41 -14.60 38.13
CA ALA A 285 8.97 -15.91 38.44
C ALA A 285 8.03 -16.64 39.43
N PRO A 286 7.81 -17.96 39.25
CA PRO A 286 7.08 -18.74 40.25
C PRO A 286 7.71 -18.47 41.61
N LYS A 287 6.91 -18.10 42.60
CA LYS A 287 7.40 -18.06 43.98
C LYS A 287 7.86 -19.48 44.32
N GLU A 288 9.16 -19.66 44.59
CA GLU A 288 9.64 -20.92 45.16
C GLU A 288 8.81 -21.18 46.40
N GLU A 289 8.02 -22.24 46.41
CA GLU A 289 7.38 -22.72 47.64
C GLU A 289 8.53 -23.03 48.59
N ALA A 290 8.63 -22.22 49.64
CA ALA A 290 9.59 -22.46 50.71
C ALA A 290 9.34 -23.89 51.27
N LYS A 291 10.29 -24.77 51.00
CA LYS A 291 10.33 -26.13 51.57
C LYS A 291 10.68 -26.09 53.05
#